data_37fa7ac8e7fbd22c5dba8ab9ef1851a3
#
_entry.id   37fa7ac8e7fbd22c5dba8ab9ef1851a3
#
_cell.length_a   1.000
_cell.length_b   1.000
_cell.length_c   1.000
_cell.angle_alpha   90.00
_cell.angle_beta   90.00
_cell.angle_gamma   90.00
#
_symmetry.space_group_name_H-M   'P 1'
#
loop_
_entity.id
_entity.type
_entity.pdbx_description
1 polymer ?
#
loop_
_entity_poly.entity_id
_entity_poly.type
_entity_poly.pdbx_seq_one_letter_code
_entity_poly.pdbx_strand_id
1 'polypeptide(L)'
;MTHWIENIANELIKRDVEEHVISSGTSISGSIHIGNSCDIFIANAIGKKLREKGKKAKAIWIADDNDPLRKVPYPLPEDYEKYLGMPYSTIPCPDGCCANFVEHFEKPLLSVVDDYGIEMEAKSGFEMYKSGVYDDYIRTAFERVDEIKEIFNKYRREPLADDWLPYNPICDECGRVNTTYAYDYDGDIVKYRCECGHEGEMDIKSGHGKLTWRVEWAARWKIFGTTCEPFGKDHATSGGSYDVSSIISEKIFDFPAPYPVPYEWITLDGEAMSKSHGVFFAPEEWLKIGPAESLNYYLFRSKPMKAKDFSPKMPYLDFIDQFDKVEKVFYDEEEAPSEKEDKKFREIYEIAQINVGEPLPFRPPFRFLVNAYQIAGDDLEKIFGILKRNSQLTKSFENKEFSDLTEAELAQYRERVDNVKYWLDTYAPKFVKFQVQEKSIPKLPLTEEQDQFLSDLADLIDTTEFSDATELHDAMYKILEGQGLKPQKGFQAIYKMILGQKQGPRAASFLLSLDKDFVVKRLRKEA
;
A
#
# COMPACT_ATOMS: atom_id res chain seq x y z
N MET A 1 25.73 3.21 0.89
CA MET A 1 25.12 3.12 2.26
C MET A 1 24.21 1.91 2.22
N THR A 2 24.32 1.03 3.16
CA THR A 2 23.49 -0.18 3.25
C THR A 2 22.03 0.20 3.52
N HIS A 3 21.07 -0.51 2.92
CA HIS A 3 19.64 -0.27 3.09
C HIS A 3 19.21 -0.41 4.57
N TRP A 4 18.21 0.34 5.00
CA TRP A 4 17.79 0.38 6.42
C TRP A 4 17.27 -0.98 6.94
N ILE A 5 16.57 -1.79 6.11
CA ILE A 5 16.14 -3.16 6.47
C ILE A 5 17.34 -4.05 6.72
N GLU A 6 18.36 -3.98 5.86
CA GLU A 6 19.62 -4.69 6.01
C GLU A 6 20.33 -4.31 7.33
N ASN A 7 20.33 -3.00 7.68
CA ASN A 7 20.92 -2.53 8.93
C ASN A 7 20.18 -3.10 10.15
N ILE A 8 18.83 -3.15 10.13
CA ILE A 8 18.04 -3.75 11.21
C ILE A 8 18.35 -5.25 11.33
N ALA A 9 18.37 -5.98 10.21
CA ALA A 9 18.72 -7.40 10.23
C ALA A 9 20.12 -7.63 10.82
N ASN A 10 21.10 -6.79 10.49
CA ASN A 10 22.46 -6.88 11.04
C ASN A 10 22.49 -6.58 12.55
N GLU A 11 21.66 -5.68 13.08
CA GLU A 11 21.55 -5.47 14.51
C GLU A 11 20.87 -6.65 15.22
N LEU A 12 19.81 -7.21 14.61
CA LEU A 12 19.10 -8.36 15.18
C LEU A 12 19.98 -9.61 15.27
N ILE A 13 20.84 -9.86 14.29
CA ILE A 13 21.78 -11.01 14.29
C ILE A 13 22.72 -11.00 15.51
N LYS A 14 22.96 -9.84 16.12
CA LYS A 14 23.78 -9.73 17.34
C LYS A 14 23.07 -10.28 18.59
N ARG A 15 21.75 -10.48 18.53
CA ARG A 15 20.99 -11.13 19.61
C ARG A 15 21.21 -12.63 19.54
N ASP A 16 21.58 -13.23 20.66
CA ASP A 16 21.78 -14.68 20.78
C ASP A 16 20.43 -15.37 21.01
N VAL A 17 19.71 -15.63 19.91
CA VAL A 17 18.41 -16.30 19.90
C VAL A 17 18.39 -17.41 18.87
N GLU A 18 17.63 -18.47 19.14
CA GLU A 18 17.47 -19.58 18.18
C GLU A 18 16.67 -19.16 16.94
N GLU A 19 15.62 -18.38 17.13
CA GLU A 19 14.73 -17.88 16.09
C GLU A 19 14.41 -16.41 16.35
N HIS A 20 14.44 -15.59 15.31
CA HIS A 20 13.95 -14.22 15.36
C HIS A 20 12.45 -14.18 15.09
N VAL A 21 11.69 -13.57 15.99
CA VAL A 21 10.27 -13.34 15.81
C VAL A 21 10.05 -11.85 15.61
N ILE A 22 9.49 -11.48 14.47
CA ILE A 22 9.13 -10.11 14.14
C ILE A 22 7.61 -10.00 14.27
N SER A 23 7.14 -9.37 15.35
CA SER A 23 5.71 -9.19 15.59
C SER A 23 5.21 -7.89 15.00
N SER A 24 3.94 -7.87 14.61
CA SER A 24 3.19 -6.68 14.24
C SER A 24 1.76 -6.81 14.77
N GLY A 25 1.04 -5.71 14.91
CA GLY A 25 -0.32 -5.74 15.43
C GLY A 25 -1.17 -4.61 14.87
N THR A 26 -2.40 -4.94 14.49
CA THR A 26 -3.32 -3.98 13.88
C THR A 26 -4.68 -4.01 14.56
N SER A 27 -5.17 -2.84 15.01
CA SER A 27 -6.53 -2.70 15.50
C SER A 27 -7.54 -2.75 14.35
N ILE A 28 -8.49 -3.70 14.43
CA ILE A 28 -9.47 -3.97 13.36
C ILE A 28 -10.70 -3.04 13.53
N SER A 29 -10.45 -1.75 13.62
CA SER A 29 -11.48 -0.74 13.81
C SER A 29 -12.22 -0.31 12.53
N GLY A 30 -12.06 -1.04 11.44
CA GLY A 30 -12.56 -0.76 10.09
C GLY A 30 -11.55 -1.19 9.03
N SER A 31 -11.75 -0.80 7.77
CA SER A 31 -10.89 -1.18 6.64
C SER A 31 -9.39 -0.96 6.92
N ILE A 32 -8.58 -1.96 6.57
CA ILE A 32 -7.13 -1.89 6.73
C ILE A 32 -6.55 -1.20 5.50
N HIS A 33 -5.73 -0.18 5.70
CA HIS A 33 -5.13 0.63 4.64
C HIS A 33 -3.60 0.56 4.65
N ILE A 34 -2.94 1.02 3.58
CA ILE A 34 -1.47 0.95 3.43
C ILE A 34 -0.68 1.62 4.57
N GLY A 35 -1.31 2.51 5.33
CA GLY A 35 -0.68 3.17 6.48
C GLY A 35 -0.64 2.28 7.72
N ASN A 36 -1.72 1.58 8.02
CA ASN A 36 -1.81 0.72 9.21
C ASN A 36 -1.44 -0.75 8.94
N SER A 37 -1.27 -1.16 7.68
CA SER A 37 -0.64 -2.44 7.33
C SER A 37 0.88 -2.33 7.13
N CYS A 38 1.46 -1.14 7.23
CA CYS A 38 2.89 -0.90 6.99
C CYS A 38 3.80 -1.76 7.89
N ASP A 39 3.37 -2.03 9.13
CA ASP A 39 4.06 -2.92 10.07
C ASP A 39 4.18 -4.36 9.56
N ILE A 40 3.13 -4.89 8.93
CA ILE A 40 3.12 -6.23 8.33
C ILE A 40 4.18 -6.34 7.24
N PHE A 41 4.20 -5.37 6.32
CA PHE A 41 5.19 -5.32 5.23
C PHE A 41 6.62 -5.20 5.77
N ILE A 42 6.85 -4.34 6.76
CA ILE A 42 8.17 -4.15 7.38
C ILE A 42 8.58 -5.43 8.12
N ALA A 43 7.69 -6.06 8.88
CA ALA A 43 7.97 -7.30 9.60
C ALA A 43 8.38 -8.43 8.65
N ASN A 44 7.63 -8.62 7.56
CA ASN A 44 7.94 -9.60 6.52
C ASN A 44 9.30 -9.32 5.86
N ALA A 45 9.57 -8.07 5.47
CA ALA A 45 10.83 -7.70 4.81
C ALA A 45 12.06 -7.93 5.72
N ILE A 46 11.95 -7.64 7.03
CA ILE A 46 13.01 -7.92 8.00
C ILE A 46 13.18 -9.44 8.16
N GLY A 47 12.08 -10.19 8.30
CA GLY A 47 12.09 -11.65 8.40
C GLY A 47 12.75 -12.31 7.18
N LYS A 48 12.36 -11.88 5.95
CA LYS A 48 12.97 -12.34 4.70
C LYS A 48 14.49 -12.07 4.69
N LYS A 49 14.91 -10.86 5.06
CA LYS A 49 16.33 -10.49 5.09
C LYS A 49 17.14 -11.30 6.12
N LEU A 50 16.57 -11.64 7.27
CA LEU A 50 17.19 -12.52 8.26
C LEU A 50 17.35 -13.95 7.72
N ARG A 51 16.33 -14.49 7.05
CA ARG A 51 16.40 -15.82 6.40
C ARG A 51 17.45 -15.87 5.30
N GLU A 52 17.55 -14.83 4.46
CA GLU A 52 18.61 -14.68 3.45
C GLU A 52 20.03 -14.72 4.08
N LYS A 53 20.17 -14.23 5.31
CA LYS A 53 21.41 -14.29 6.09
C LYS A 53 21.60 -15.61 6.86
N GLY A 54 20.79 -16.62 6.58
CA GLY A 54 20.88 -17.94 7.20
C GLY A 54 20.37 -18.02 8.64
N LYS A 55 19.57 -17.04 9.10
CA LYS A 55 18.95 -17.08 10.42
C LYS A 55 17.53 -17.64 10.33
N LYS A 56 17.08 -18.37 11.35
CA LYS A 56 15.66 -18.69 11.50
C LYS A 56 14.91 -17.41 11.84
N ALA A 57 13.88 -17.11 11.09
CA ALA A 57 13.04 -15.94 11.35
C ALA A 57 11.61 -16.14 10.82
N LYS A 58 10.63 -15.66 11.60
CA LYS A 58 9.21 -15.63 11.22
C LYS A 58 8.57 -14.28 11.54
N ALA A 59 7.55 -13.94 10.78
CA ALA A 59 6.68 -12.81 11.07
C ALA A 59 5.38 -13.30 11.72
N ILE A 60 4.89 -12.57 12.72
CA ILE A 60 3.60 -12.81 13.36
C ILE A 60 2.79 -11.52 13.27
N TRP A 61 1.57 -11.63 12.80
CA TRP A 61 0.60 -10.54 12.83
C TRP A 61 -0.53 -10.84 13.81
N ILE A 62 -0.85 -9.88 14.68
CA ILE A 62 -1.89 -10.01 15.68
C ILE A 62 -3.02 -9.03 15.33
N ALA A 63 -4.20 -9.56 15.07
CA ALA A 63 -5.42 -8.76 15.02
C ALA A 63 -5.79 -8.34 16.46
N ASP A 64 -5.76 -7.03 16.73
CA ASP A 64 -6.23 -6.48 18.01
C ASP A 64 -7.77 -6.41 18.03
N ASP A 65 -8.37 -7.60 17.90
CA ASP A 65 -9.80 -7.82 17.74
C ASP A 65 -10.59 -7.87 19.05
N ASN A 66 -9.88 -7.90 20.19
CA ASN A 66 -10.45 -7.76 21.53
C ASN A 66 -10.43 -6.29 22.01
N ASP A 67 -10.05 -5.35 21.16
CA ASP A 67 -10.14 -3.91 21.43
C ASP A 67 -11.58 -3.41 21.27
N PRO A 68 -11.97 -2.37 22.05
CA PRO A 68 -13.31 -1.80 21.98
C PRO A 68 -13.54 -0.97 20.71
N LEU A 69 -14.71 -1.09 20.11
CA LEU A 69 -15.16 -0.16 19.08
C LEU A 69 -15.29 1.25 19.67
N ARG A 70 -14.44 2.18 19.22
CA ARG A 70 -14.42 3.56 19.73
C ARG A 70 -15.21 4.54 18.88
N LYS A 71 -15.32 4.26 17.58
CA LYS A 71 -16.07 5.05 16.58
C LYS A 71 -16.59 4.10 15.51
N VAL A 72 -17.76 4.39 14.99
CA VAL A 72 -18.32 3.66 13.84
C VAL A 72 -17.49 4.00 12.59
N PRO A 73 -16.89 3.00 11.91
CA PRO A 73 -16.13 3.27 10.69
C PRO A 73 -17.06 3.50 9.49
N TYR A 74 -16.62 4.33 8.56
CA TYR A 74 -17.28 4.47 7.26
C TYR A 74 -17.13 3.14 6.45
N PRO A 75 -18.15 2.68 5.69
CA PRO A 75 -19.46 3.34 5.45
C PRO A 75 -20.61 2.80 6.36
N LEU A 76 -20.28 2.26 7.55
CA LEU A 76 -21.30 1.66 8.40
C LEU A 76 -22.35 2.69 8.85
N PRO A 77 -23.59 2.25 9.01
CA PRO A 77 -24.69 3.12 9.42
C PRO A 77 -24.60 3.47 10.93
N GLU A 78 -25.22 4.58 11.31
CA GLU A 78 -25.21 5.10 12.68
C GLU A 78 -25.78 4.12 13.73
N ASP A 79 -26.63 3.18 13.34
CA ASP A 79 -27.15 2.16 14.24
C ASP A 79 -26.07 1.22 14.82
N TYR A 80 -24.85 1.24 14.25
CA TYR A 80 -23.67 0.59 14.85
C TYR A 80 -23.15 1.28 16.11
N GLU A 81 -23.61 2.48 16.44
CA GLU A 81 -23.29 3.16 17.71
C GLU A 81 -23.67 2.33 18.94
N LYS A 82 -24.67 1.45 18.84
CA LYS A 82 -25.05 0.52 19.92
C LYS A 82 -23.92 -0.41 20.36
N TYR A 83 -22.93 -0.67 19.48
CA TYR A 83 -21.79 -1.52 19.75
C TYR A 83 -20.56 -0.77 20.28
N LEU A 84 -20.64 0.56 20.45
CA LEU A 84 -19.53 1.33 21.01
C LEU A 84 -19.13 0.80 22.38
N GLY A 85 -17.83 0.56 22.54
CA GLY A 85 -17.24 -0.03 23.76
C GLY A 85 -17.20 -1.56 23.82
N MET A 86 -17.85 -2.24 22.88
CA MET A 86 -17.78 -3.71 22.77
C MET A 86 -16.51 -4.12 22.00
N PRO A 87 -15.92 -5.29 22.33
CA PRO A 87 -14.82 -5.86 21.53
C PRO A 87 -15.24 -6.07 20.07
N TYR A 88 -14.35 -5.79 19.10
CA TYR A 88 -14.64 -5.96 17.68
C TYR A 88 -15.10 -7.38 17.34
N SER A 89 -14.48 -8.39 17.95
CA SER A 89 -14.79 -9.82 17.74
C SER A 89 -16.22 -10.23 18.13
N THR A 90 -16.87 -9.46 19.02
CA THR A 90 -18.26 -9.73 19.46
C THR A 90 -19.31 -8.99 18.65
N ILE A 91 -18.90 -8.10 17.76
CA ILE A 91 -19.81 -7.30 16.92
C ILE A 91 -20.20 -8.11 15.68
N PRO A 92 -21.50 -8.16 15.31
CA PRO A 92 -21.93 -8.89 14.10
C PRO A 92 -21.33 -8.28 12.83
N CYS A 93 -21.17 -9.14 11.80
CA CYS A 93 -20.74 -8.71 10.48
C CYS A 93 -21.73 -7.71 9.88
N PRO A 94 -21.26 -6.55 9.35
CA PRO A 94 -22.13 -5.52 8.79
C PRO A 94 -23.06 -6.01 7.68
N ASP A 95 -22.53 -6.82 6.77
CA ASP A 95 -23.23 -7.28 5.57
C ASP A 95 -23.69 -8.74 5.68
N GLY A 96 -23.45 -9.40 6.83
CA GLY A 96 -23.73 -10.81 7.02
C GLY A 96 -22.93 -11.76 6.12
N CYS A 97 -21.87 -11.29 5.50
CA CYS A 97 -21.01 -12.08 4.59
C CYS A 97 -19.92 -12.89 5.31
N CYS A 98 -19.70 -12.61 6.60
CA CYS A 98 -18.65 -13.18 7.45
C CYS A 98 -19.22 -13.50 8.83
N ALA A 99 -18.44 -14.19 9.68
CA ALA A 99 -18.88 -14.56 11.03
C ALA A 99 -19.09 -13.33 11.95
N ASN A 100 -18.22 -12.33 11.83
CA ASN A 100 -18.25 -11.12 12.68
C ASN A 100 -17.66 -9.89 11.96
N PHE A 101 -17.63 -8.78 12.67
CA PHE A 101 -17.05 -7.50 12.23
C PHE A 101 -15.55 -7.62 11.88
N VAL A 102 -14.78 -8.36 12.66
CA VAL A 102 -13.34 -8.52 12.46
C VAL A 102 -13.06 -9.22 11.14
N GLU A 103 -13.68 -10.37 10.91
CA GLU A 103 -13.52 -11.13 9.66
C GLU A 103 -13.91 -10.31 8.43
N HIS A 104 -14.94 -9.47 8.54
CA HIS A 104 -15.36 -8.57 7.46
C HIS A 104 -14.24 -7.59 7.05
N PHE A 105 -13.55 -6.98 8.02
CA PHE A 105 -12.56 -5.94 7.75
C PHE A 105 -11.13 -6.46 7.57
N GLU A 106 -10.79 -7.65 8.07
CA GLU A 106 -9.46 -8.24 7.84
C GLU A 106 -9.36 -9.04 6.54
N LYS A 107 -10.47 -9.67 6.11
CA LYS A 107 -10.52 -10.54 4.93
C LYS A 107 -9.98 -9.89 3.65
N PRO A 108 -10.27 -8.62 3.31
CA PRO A 108 -9.69 -7.98 2.13
C PRO A 108 -8.15 -7.98 2.15
N LEU A 109 -7.53 -7.61 3.28
CA LEU A 109 -6.08 -7.67 3.42
C LEU A 109 -5.56 -9.11 3.34
N LEU A 110 -6.16 -10.04 4.11
CA LEU A 110 -5.70 -11.43 4.16
C LEU A 110 -5.81 -12.13 2.80
N SER A 111 -6.74 -11.69 1.94
CA SER A 111 -6.90 -12.26 0.59
C SER A 111 -5.78 -11.88 -0.39
N VAL A 112 -4.94 -10.90 -0.07
CA VAL A 112 -3.88 -10.39 -0.94
C VAL A 112 -2.47 -10.48 -0.34
N VAL A 113 -2.31 -11.01 0.87
CA VAL A 113 -0.98 -11.10 1.51
C VAL A 113 -0.02 -11.96 0.70
N ASP A 114 -0.49 -13.03 0.09
CA ASP A 114 0.31 -13.92 -0.76
C ASP A 114 0.78 -13.20 -2.03
N ASP A 115 -0.06 -12.34 -2.62
CA ASP A 115 0.29 -11.53 -3.80
C ASP A 115 1.46 -10.57 -3.50
N TYR A 116 1.60 -10.13 -2.24
CA TYR A 116 2.69 -9.29 -1.77
C TYR A 116 3.93 -10.08 -1.31
N GLY A 117 3.91 -11.40 -1.39
CA GLY A 117 4.96 -12.27 -0.88
C GLY A 117 5.13 -12.18 0.64
N ILE A 118 4.03 -11.95 1.36
CA ILE A 118 4.03 -11.84 2.83
C ILE A 118 3.83 -13.22 3.43
N GLU A 119 4.84 -13.68 4.15
CA GLU A 119 4.81 -14.92 4.93
C GLU A 119 4.65 -14.55 6.41
N MET A 120 3.45 -14.74 6.97
CA MET A 120 3.16 -14.43 8.37
C MET A 120 2.22 -15.44 9.02
N GLU A 121 2.35 -15.61 10.34
CA GLU A 121 1.36 -16.27 11.17
C GLU A 121 0.34 -15.23 11.65
N ALA A 122 -0.91 -15.32 11.20
CA ALA A 122 -2.00 -14.48 11.72
C ALA A 122 -2.55 -15.05 13.04
N LYS A 123 -2.76 -14.20 14.03
CA LYS A 123 -3.32 -14.54 15.35
C LYS A 123 -4.46 -13.59 15.71
N SER A 124 -5.53 -14.13 16.28
CA SER A 124 -6.62 -13.35 16.90
C SER A 124 -6.30 -13.09 18.37
N GLY A 125 -6.28 -11.82 18.78
CA GLY A 125 -6.11 -11.45 20.19
C GLY A 125 -7.23 -12.02 21.07
N PHE A 126 -8.47 -12.05 20.56
CA PHE A 126 -9.62 -12.62 21.27
C PHE A 126 -9.47 -14.14 21.49
N GLU A 127 -9.10 -14.89 20.46
CA GLU A 127 -8.89 -16.33 20.59
C GLU A 127 -7.68 -16.65 21.49
N MET A 128 -6.69 -15.80 21.54
CA MET A 128 -5.56 -15.95 22.47
C MET A 128 -6.03 -15.87 23.94
N TYR A 129 -6.95 -14.95 24.27
CA TYR A 129 -7.55 -14.90 25.62
C TYR A 129 -8.38 -16.16 25.90
N LYS A 130 -9.24 -16.55 24.96
CA LYS A 130 -10.07 -17.76 25.10
C LYS A 130 -9.27 -19.05 25.27
N SER A 131 -8.11 -19.14 24.64
CA SER A 131 -7.24 -20.31 24.75
C SER A 131 -6.41 -20.37 26.04
N GLY A 132 -6.50 -19.35 26.90
CA GLY A 132 -5.78 -19.27 28.16
C GLY A 132 -4.29 -18.90 28.03
N VAL A 133 -3.84 -18.47 26.85
CA VAL A 133 -2.43 -18.08 26.61
C VAL A 133 -2.01 -16.93 27.52
N TYR A 134 -2.94 -16.06 27.92
CA TYR A 134 -2.68 -14.93 28.81
C TYR A 134 -2.83 -15.23 30.30
N ASP A 135 -3.39 -16.38 30.71
CA ASP A 135 -3.79 -16.62 32.11
C ASP A 135 -2.64 -16.40 33.13
N ASP A 136 -1.46 -16.97 32.85
CA ASP A 136 -0.30 -16.81 33.74
C ASP A 136 0.24 -15.38 33.76
N TYR A 137 0.10 -14.65 32.63
CA TYR A 137 0.51 -13.25 32.54
C TYR A 137 -0.46 -12.32 33.27
N ILE A 138 -1.75 -12.64 33.28
CA ILE A 138 -2.77 -11.93 34.07
C ILE A 138 -2.49 -12.13 35.57
N ARG A 139 -2.23 -13.37 36.02
CA ARG A 139 -1.86 -13.66 37.41
C ARG A 139 -0.60 -12.90 37.80
N THR A 140 0.45 -12.98 36.99
CA THR A 140 1.69 -12.23 37.24
C THR A 140 1.44 -10.73 37.33
N ALA A 141 0.58 -10.17 36.49
CA ALA A 141 0.25 -8.75 36.50
C ALA A 141 -0.53 -8.35 37.75
N PHE A 142 -1.38 -9.23 38.29
CA PHE A 142 -2.09 -9.00 39.58
C PHE A 142 -1.15 -9.10 40.76
N GLU A 143 -0.33 -10.12 40.84
CA GLU A 143 0.66 -10.30 41.91
C GLU A 143 1.66 -9.15 41.99
N ARG A 144 1.97 -8.53 40.86
CA ARG A 144 2.93 -7.43 40.75
C ARG A 144 2.28 -6.08 40.40
N VAL A 145 1.00 -5.91 40.78
CA VAL A 145 0.20 -4.72 40.41
C VAL A 145 0.82 -3.43 40.96
N ASP A 146 1.40 -3.45 42.16
CA ASP A 146 2.00 -2.26 42.77
C ASP A 146 3.22 -1.78 41.98
N GLU A 147 4.06 -2.70 41.48
CA GLU A 147 5.18 -2.37 40.61
C GLU A 147 4.69 -1.81 39.27
N ILE A 148 3.63 -2.37 38.71
CA ILE A 148 2.99 -1.85 37.48
C ILE A 148 2.46 -0.43 37.72
N LYS A 149 1.77 -0.18 38.85
CA LYS A 149 1.31 1.17 39.24
C LYS A 149 2.48 2.16 39.34
N GLU A 150 3.58 1.76 40.00
CA GLU A 150 4.78 2.59 40.07
C GLU A 150 5.33 2.96 38.70
N ILE A 151 5.37 2.00 37.77
CA ILE A 151 5.82 2.24 36.38
C ILE A 151 4.87 3.23 35.70
N PHE A 152 3.57 3.00 35.73
CA PHE A 152 2.59 3.87 35.09
C PHE A 152 2.60 5.29 35.67
N ASN A 153 2.67 5.42 37.02
CA ASN A 153 2.59 6.70 37.71
C ASN A 153 3.76 7.65 37.40
N LYS A 154 4.91 7.14 36.92
CA LYS A 154 6.03 7.97 36.44
C LYS A 154 5.67 8.81 35.22
N TYR A 155 4.68 8.38 34.43
CA TYR A 155 4.30 8.98 33.15
C TYR A 155 2.88 9.57 33.16
N ARG A 156 2.18 9.51 34.30
CA ARG A 156 0.82 10.03 34.49
C ARG A 156 0.82 11.32 35.26
N ARG A 157 -0.13 12.20 34.96
CA ARG A 157 -0.36 13.42 35.77
C ARG A 157 -1.02 13.10 37.12
N GLU A 158 -1.95 12.14 37.09
CA GLU A 158 -2.67 11.67 38.27
C GLU A 158 -2.34 10.20 38.50
N PRO A 159 -2.03 9.80 39.72
CA PRO A 159 -1.73 8.41 40.03
C PRO A 159 -2.95 7.51 39.79
N LEU A 160 -2.69 6.24 39.55
CA LEU A 160 -3.72 5.21 39.50
C LEU A 160 -4.31 5.04 40.89
N ALA A 161 -5.59 4.69 40.97
CA ALA A 161 -6.26 4.40 42.25
C ALA A 161 -5.66 3.17 42.93
N ASP A 162 -5.76 3.10 44.25
CA ASP A 162 -5.17 2.02 45.05
C ASP A 162 -5.76 0.65 44.70
N ASP A 163 -7.05 0.61 44.38
CA ASP A 163 -7.79 -0.59 43.99
C ASP A 163 -7.71 -0.94 42.49
N TRP A 164 -6.98 -0.17 41.68
CA TRP A 164 -6.89 -0.41 40.24
C TRP A 164 -6.12 -1.70 39.90
N LEU A 165 -6.69 -2.51 39.00
CA LEU A 165 -6.05 -3.69 38.44
C LEU A 165 -5.80 -3.50 36.92
N PRO A 166 -4.70 -4.08 36.36
CA PRO A 166 -4.36 -3.96 34.96
C PRO A 166 -5.18 -4.88 34.03
N TYR A 167 -6.48 -4.99 34.26
CA TYR A 167 -7.39 -5.88 33.57
C TYR A 167 -8.75 -5.22 33.33
N ASN A 168 -9.32 -5.42 32.14
CA ASN A 168 -10.62 -4.92 31.77
C ASN A 168 -11.53 -6.13 31.44
N PRO A 169 -12.42 -6.55 32.36
CA PRO A 169 -13.44 -7.55 32.03
C PRO A 169 -14.40 -7.05 30.96
N ILE A 170 -14.97 -7.94 30.18
CA ILE A 170 -16.12 -7.63 29.31
C ILE A 170 -17.36 -7.71 30.20
N CYS A 171 -18.14 -6.64 30.28
CA CYS A 171 -19.31 -6.59 31.17
C CYS A 171 -20.38 -7.61 30.71
N ASP A 172 -20.83 -8.48 31.60
CA ASP A 172 -21.85 -9.50 31.35
C ASP A 172 -23.22 -8.91 30.96
N GLU A 173 -23.53 -7.68 31.45
CA GLU A 173 -24.81 -7.03 31.16
C GLU A 173 -24.81 -6.26 29.83
N CYS A 174 -23.78 -5.42 29.58
CA CYS A 174 -23.77 -4.53 28.40
C CYS A 174 -22.75 -4.92 27.32
N GLY A 175 -21.93 -5.93 27.52
CA GLY A 175 -20.93 -6.42 26.56
C GLY A 175 -19.72 -5.49 26.32
N ARG A 176 -19.61 -4.37 27.05
CA ARG A 176 -18.53 -3.39 26.86
C ARG A 176 -17.30 -3.75 27.67
N VAL A 177 -16.11 -3.44 27.13
CA VAL A 177 -14.82 -3.69 27.77
C VAL A 177 -14.13 -2.40 28.25
N ASN A 178 -14.49 -1.26 27.68
CA ASN A 178 -13.86 0.03 27.98
C ASN A 178 -14.54 0.83 29.10
N THR A 179 -15.66 0.34 29.61
CA THR A 179 -16.46 0.95 30.67
C THR A 179 -16.42 0.14 31.99
N THR A 180 -15.63 -0.92 32.00
CA THR A 180 -15.43 -1.77 33.19
C THR A 180 -14.20 -1.32 34.00
N TYR A 181 -14.24 -1.55 35.27
CA TYR A 181 -13.18 -1.26 36.21
C TYR A 181 -13.01 -2.44 37.18
N ALA A 182 -11.90 -3.17 37.06
CA ALA A 182 -11.51 -4.23 37.93
C ALA A 182 -10.86 -3.64 39.19
N TYR A 183 -11.29 -4.08 40.40
CA TYR A 183 -10.88 -3.46 41.67
C TYR A 183 -10.43 -4.45 42.75
N ASP A 184 -10.72 -5.75 42.59
CA ASP A 184 -10.33 -6.79 43.54
C ASP A 184 -10.22 -8.14 42.82
N TYR A 185 -9.45 -9.05 43.36
CA TYR A 185 -9.35 -10.42 42.86
C TYR A 185 -9.10 -11.44 43.94
N ASP A 186 -9.59 -12.66 43.73
CA ASP A 186 -9.31 -13.84 44.57
C ASP A 186 -8.96 -15.01 43.64
N GLY A 187 -7.69 -15.36 43.59
CA GLY A 187 -7.17 -16.33 42.65
C GLY A 187 -7.42 -15.91 41.20
N ASP A 188 -8.22 -16.67 40.47
CA ASP A 188 -8.57 -16.39 39.05
C ASP A 188 -9.86 -15.56 38.88
N ILE A 189 -10.53 -15.22 39.98
CA ILE A 189 -11.79 -14.46 39.95
C ILE A 189 -11.52 -12.97 40.20
N VAL A 190 -11.94 -12.15 39.26
CA VAL A 190 -11.79 -10.68 39.26
C VAL A 190 -13.14 -10.05 39.53
N LYS A 191 -13.22 -9.16 40.53
CA LYS A 191 -14.41 -8.35 40.80
C LYS A 191 -14.32 -7.05 40.00
N TYR A 192 -15.43 -6.67 39.41
CA TYR A 192 -15.49 -5.45 38.62
C TYR A 192 -16.82 -4.71 38.77
N ARG A 193 -16.78 -3.42 38.44
CA ARG A 193 -17.94 -2.57 38.23
C ARG A 193 -17.93 -1.98 36.85
N CYS A 194 -19.11 -1.72 36.27
CA CYS A 194 -19.29 -1.14 34.98
C CYS A 194 -20.10 0.16 35.05
N GLU A 195 -19.81 1.11 34.14
CA GLU A 195 -20.58 2.37 34.06
C GLU A 195 -22.08 2.16 33.77
N CYS A 196 -22.49 1.00 33.23
CA CYS A 196 -23.91 0.65 33.08
C CYS A 196 -24.64 0.38 34.41
N GLY A 197 -23.91 0.35 35.52
CA GLY A 197 -24.43 0.06 36.86
C GLY A 197 -24.31 -1.40 37.29
N HIS A 198 -23.81 -2.30 36.40
CA HIS A 198 -23.57 -3.69 36.73
C HIS A 198 -22.31 -3.86 37.60
N GLU A 199 -22.38 -4.72 38.61
CA GLU A 199 -21.25 -5.24 39.34
C GLU A 199 -21.22 -6.76 39.18
N GLY A 200 -20.03 -7.32 38.94
CA GLY A 200 -19.88 -8.74 38.63
C GLY A 200 -18.54 -9.32 39.03
N GLU A 201 -18.44 -10.61 38.84
CA GLU A 201 -17.21 -11.38 38.99
C GLU A 201 -16.90 -12.09 37.68
N MET A 202 -15.61 -12.08 37.27
CA MET A 202 -15.14 -12.67 36.05
C MET A 202 -14.01 -13.65 36.32
N ASP A 203 -14.13 -14.88 35.83
CA ASP A 203 -13.01 -15.82 35.81
C ASP A 203 -12.11 -15.46 34.63
N ILE A 204 -10.82 -15.16 34.88
CA ILE A 204 -9.85 -14.83 33.81
C ILE A 204 -9.72 -15.92 32.77
N LYS A 205 -9.96 -17.18 33.15
CA LYS A 205 -9.94 -18.36 32.25
C LYS A 205 -11.11 -18.40 31.28
N SER A 206 -12.15 -17.60 31.52
CA SER A 206 -13.28 -17.49 30.59
C SER A 206 -12.88 -16.86 29.24
N GLY A 207 -11.77 -16.11 29.22
CA GLY A 207 -11.35 -15.28 28.10
C GLY A 207 -12.21 -14.04 27.88
N HIS A 208 -13.14 -13.73 28.80
CA HIS A 208 -14.05 -12.58 28.72
C HIS A 208 -13.45 -11.32 29.36
N GLY A 209 -12.27 -10.93 28.90
CA GLY A 209 -11.60 -9.72 29.34
C GLY A 209 -10.23 -9.60 28.70
N LYS A 210 -9.51 -8.55 29.02
CA LYS A 210 -8.17 -8.32 28.50
C LYS A 210 -7.31 -7.51 29.48
N LEU A 211 -6.00 -7.71 29.42
CA LEU A 211 -5.03 -6.85 30.06
C LEU A 211 -5.13 -5.43 29.49
N THR A 212 -4.80 -4.41 30.29
CA THR A 212 -4.64 -3.05 29.78
C THR A 212 -3.53 -3.02 28.74
N TRP A 213 -3.71 -2.24 27.67
CA TRP A 213 -2.92 -2.26 26.44
C TRP A 213 -1.39 -2.37 26.66
N ARG A 214 -0.80 -1.53 27.49
CA ARG A 214 0.66 -1.52 27.67
C ARG A 214 1.18 -2.76 28.42
N VAL A 215 0.37 -3.36 29.27
CA VAL A 215 0.69 -4.62 29.96
C VAL A 215 0.51 -5.80 29.01
N GLU A 216 -0.58 -5.81 28.24
CA GLU A 216 -0.84 -6.79 27.21
C GLU A 216 0.29 -6.85 26.17
N TRP A 217 0.73 -5.70 25.69
CA TRP A 217 1.80 -5.61 24.69
C TRP A 217 3.11 -6.21 25.20
N ALA A 218 3.49 -5.90 26.44
CA ALA A 218 4.65 -6.49 27.09
C ALA A 218 4.52 -8.02 27.28
N ALA A 219 3.34 -8.52 27.65
CA ALA A 219 3.07 -9.96 27.76
C ALA A 219 3.20 -10.66 26.40
N ARG A 220 2.69 -10.07 25.31
CA ARG A 220 2.82 -10.61 23.94
C ARG A 220 4.27 -10.83 23.55
N TRP A 221 5.16 -9.89 23.87
CA TRP A 221 6.56 -10.04 23.56
C TRP A 221 7.16 -11.31 24.15
N LYS A 222 6.84 -11.62 25.38
CA LYS A 222 7.31 -12.86 26.04
C LYS A 222 6.60 -14.10 25.48
N ILE A 223 5.27 -14.03 25.28
CA ILE A 223 4.49 -15.16 24.71
C ILE A 223 5.08 -15.64 23.40
N PHE A 224 5.42 -14.72 22.50
CA PHE A 224 5.92 -15.05 21.17
C PHE A 224 7.44 -15.09 21.07
N GLY A 225 8.17 -14.65 22.09
CA GLY A 225 9.62 -14.49 21.99
C GLY A 225 10.02 -13.39 21.01
N THR A 226 9.25 -12.29 20.96
CA THR A 226 9.42 -11.21 19.98
C THR A 226 10.79 -10.54 20.11
N THR A 227 11.52 -10.51 19.01
CA THR A 227 12.86 -9.90 18.95
C THR A 227 12.88 -8.54 18.27
N CYS A 228 11.88 -8.25 17.46
CA CYS A 228 11.73 -6.99 16.74
C CYS A 228 10.25 -6.68 16.53
N GLU A 229 9.88 -5.41 16.60
CA GLU A 229 8.50 -4.99 16.31
C GLU A 229 8.47 -3.63 15.60
N PRO A 230 7.94 -3.56 14.37
CA PRO A 230 7.54 -2.33 13.72
C PRO A 230 6.21 -1.83 14.26
N PHE A 231 6.10 -0.51 14.48
CA PHE A 231 4.88 0.14 14.98
C PHE A 231 4.82 1.62 14.59
N GLY A 232 3.62 2.20 14.59
CA GLY A 232 3.40 3.61 14.31
C GLY A 232 4.14 4.54 15.29
N LYS A 233 4.63 5.67 14.81
CA LYS A 233 5.41 6.67 15.58
C LYS A 233 4.73 7.17 16.85
N ASP A 234 3.42 7.11 16.93
CA ASP A 234 2.62 7.50 18.09
C ASP A 234 2.95 6.68 19.33
N HIS A 235 3.39 5.44 19.15
CA HIS A 235 3.86 4.60 20.25
C HIS A 235 5.32 4.88 20.66
N ALA A 236 6.10 5.57 19.82
CA ALA A 236 7.53 5.84 20.02
C ALA A 236 7.84 7.14 20.76
N THR A 237 6.82 7.86 21.22
CA THR A 237 7.04 9.10 22.00
C THR A 237 7.66 8.80 23.36
N SER A 238 8.52 9.69 23.86
CA SER A 238 9.15 9.53 25.19
C SER A 238 8.08 9.35 26.28
N GLY A 239 8.17 8.27 27.06
CA GLY A 239 7.15 7.86 28.01
C GLY A 239 5.86 7.32 27.36
N GLY A 240 5.90 7.06 26.07
CA GLY A 240 4.80 6.48 25.28
C GLY A 240 4.61 4.99 25.54
N SER A 241 3.79 4.36 24.69
CA SER A 241 3.41 2.96 24.90
C SER A 241 4.61 2.03 24.83
N TYR A 242 5.53 2.22 23.88
CA TYR A 242 6.71 1.37 23.75
C TYR A 242 7.63 1.46 24.98
N ASP A 243 7.96 2.68 25.45
CA ASP A 243 8.84 2.86 26.61
C ASP A 243 8.27 2.20 27.86
N VAL A 244 6.96 2.41 28.11
CA VAL A 244 6.30 1.83 29.29
C VAL A 244 6.21 0.32 29.17
N SER A 245 5.81 -0.21 28.02
CA SER A 245 5.74 -1.67 27.79
C SER A 245 7.10 -2.33 27.87
N SER A 246 8.19 -1.66 27.44
CA SER A 246 9.56 -2.15 27.58
C SER A 246 9.96 -2.35 29.04
N ILE A 247 9.65 -1.36 29.89
CA ILE A 247 9.93 -1.45 31.32
C ILE A 247 9.10 -2.58 31.97
N ILE A 248 7.83 -2.73 31.57
CA ILE A 248 6.96 -3.81 32.08
C ILE A 248 7.50 -5.17 31.62
N SER A 249 7.86 -5.31 30.35
CA SER A 249 8.42 -6.55 29.78
C SER A 249 9.67 -7.00 30.56
N GLU A 250 10.61 -6.08 30.79
CA GLU A 250 11.87 -6.39 31.46
C GLU A 250 11.68 -6.65 32.96
N LYS A 251 10.88 -5.82 33.65
CA LYS A 251 10.75 -5.88 35.11
C LYS A 251 9.70 -6.86 35.57
N ILE A 252 8.54 -6.94 34.90
CA ILE A 252 7.39 -7.73 35.34
C ILE A 252 7.41 -9.11 34.73
N PHE A 253 7.74 -9.20 33.44
CA PHE A 253 7.70 -10.47 32.71
C PHE A 253 9.07 -11.10 32.46
N ASP A 254 10.17 -10.51 32.95
CA ASP A 254 11.55 -11.01 32.75
C ASP A 254 11.86 -11.35 31.28
N PHE A 255 11.53 -10.42 30.38
CA PHE A 255 11.76 -10.59 28.96
C PHE A 255 12.34 -9.29 28.34
N PRO A 256 13.43 -9.38 27.55
CA PRO A 256 14.05 -8.21 26.95
C PRO A 256 13.14 -7.57 25.91
N ALA A 257 13.01 -6.25 25.95
CA ALA A 257 12.23 -5.52 24.96
C ALA A 257 12.70 -5.81 23.52
N PRO A 258 11.79 -5.92 22.54
CA PRO A 258 12.13 -6.12 21.15
C PRO A 258 12.85 -4.91 20.56
N TYR A 259 13.59 -5.11 19.46
CA TYR A 259 14.17 -4.00 18.70
C TYR A 259 13.03 -3.16 18.07
N PRO A 260 12.93 -1.84 18.36
CA PRO A 260 11.85 -1.02 17.86
C PRO A 260 12.10 -0.56 16.42
N VAL A 261 11.06 -0.59 15.60
CA VAL A 261 11.09 -0.03 14.24
C VAL A 261 9.90 0.94 14.07
N PRO A 262 10.00 2.16 14.67
CA PRO A 262 8.95 3.14 14.50
C PRO A 262 8.87 3.62 13.05
N TYR A 263 7.64 3.80 12.53
CA TYR A 263 7.42 4.36 11.20
C TYR A 263 6.45 5.55 11.21
N GLU A 264 6.68 6.45 10.25
CA GLU A 264 5.87 7.65 10.06
C GLU A 264 4.56 7.31 9.33
N TRP A 265 3.54 8.08 9.59
CA TRP A 265 2.26 7.94 8.91
C TRP A 265 2.38 8.15 7.41
N ILE A 266 1.54 7.44 6.67
CA ILE A 266 1.34 7.66 5.25
C ILE A 266 0.07 8.49 5.08
N THR A 267 0.18 9.63 4.38
CA THR A 267 -0.96 10.47 4.03
C THR A 267 -1.49 10.10 2.64
N LEU A 268 -2.74 10.42 2.37
CA LEU A 268 -3.41 10.26 1.06
C LEU A 268 -3.81 11.64 0.55
N ASP A 269 -3.21 12.09 -0.56
CA ASP A 269 -3.42 13.45 -1.11
C ASP A 269 -3.17 14.56 -0.06
N GLY A 270 -2.15 14.39 0.80
CA GLY A 270 -1.79 15.32 1.87
C GLY A 270 -2.62 15.21 3.16
N GLU A 271 -3.63 14.35 3.20
CA GLU A 271 -4.51 14.16 4.36
C GLU A 271 -4.18 12.86 5.10
N ALA A 272 -4.33 12.86 6.43
CA ALA A 272 -4.18 11.64 7.21
C ALA A 272 -5.27 10.64 6.84
N MET A 273 -4.89 9.38 6.59
CA MET A 273 -5.87 8.33 6.34
C MET A 273 -6.75 8.12 7.57
N SER A 274 -8.05 8.03 7.37
CA SER A 274 -9.05 7.92 8.41
C SER A 274 -10.18 6.98 8.01
N LYS A 275 -10.28 5.85 8.72
CA LYS A 275 -11.34 4.86 8.54
C LYS A 275 -12.74 5.45 8.77
N SER A 276 -12.88 6.36 9.75
CA SER A 276 -14.17 6.97 10.08
C SER A 276 -14.65 8.02 9.07
N HIS A 277 -13.77 8.54 8.23
CA HIS A 277 -14.11 9.53 7.19
C HIS A 277 -14.06 8.96 5.76
N GLY A 278 -13.73 7.67 5.62
CA GLY A 278 -13.61 7.04 4.30
C GLY A 278 -12.40 7.52 3.47
N VAL A 279 -11.42 8.17 4.12
CA VAL A 279 -10.17 8.62 3.49
C VAL A 279 -9.10 7.56 3.72
N PHE A 280 -9.01 6.59 2.83
CA PHE A 280 -7.99 5.55 2.93
C PHE A 280 -7.70 4.92 1.56
N PHE A 281 -6.56 4.26 1.46
CA PHE A 281 -6.15 3.48 0.30
C PHE A 281 -5.63 2.12 0.78
N ALA A 282 -6.29 1.06 0.35
CA ALA A 282 -6.04 -0.29 0.85
C ALA A 282 -5.04 -1.06 -0.03
N PRO A 283 -4.35 -2.09 0.50
CA PRO A 283 -3.45 -2.92 -0.29
C PRO A 283 -4.14 -3.60 -1.49
N GLU A 284 -5.36 -4.10 -1.32
CA GLU A 284 -6.15 -4.69 -2.41
C GLU A 284 -6.52 -3.67 -3.50
N GLU A 285 -6.63 -2.40 -3.16
CA GLU A 285 -6.86 -1.34 -4.13
C GLU A 285 -5.58 -1.00 -4.91
N TRP A 286 -4.41 -1.15 -4.26
CA TRP A 286 -3.12 -0.96 -4.93
C TRP A 286 -2.92 -1.93 -6.08
N LEU A 287 -3.27 -3.21 -5.91
CA LEU A 287 -3.12 -4.23 -6.95
C LEU A 287 -3.94 -3.92 -8.21
N LYS A 288 -4.99 -3.11 -8.10
CA LYS A 288 -5.79 -2.69 -9.25
C LYS A 288 -5.10 -1.60 -10.10
N ILE A 289 -4.10 -0.90 -9.56
CA ILE A 289 -3.38 0.15 -10.28
C ILE A 289 -1.92 -0.18 -10.56
N GLY A 290 -1.34 -1.16 -9.89
CA GLY A 290 0.07 -1.51 -10.08
C GLY A 290 0.46 -2.84 -9.47
N PRO A 291 1.64 -3.36 -9.84
CA PRO A 291 2.14 -4.63 -9.33
C PRO A 291 2.46 -4.55 -7.84
N ALA A 292 2.38 -5.68 -7.15
CA ALA A 292 2.62 -5.78 -5.71
C ALA A 292 4.02 -5.29 -5.31
N GLU A 293 5.05 -5.57 -6.11
CA GLU A 293 6.42 -5.07 -5.89
C GLU A 293 6.49 -3.53 -5.82
N SER A 294 5.56 -2.84 -6.51
CA SER A 294 5.54 -1.38 -6.49
C SER A 294 5.08 -0.81 -5.13
N LEU A 295 4.19 -1.50 -4.39
CA LEU A 295 3.88 -1.12 -3.00
C LEU A 295 5.07 -1.40 -2.07
N ASN A 296 5.69 -2.57 -2.18
CA ASN A 296 6.90 -2.88 -1.44
C ASN A 296 7.98 -1.82 -1.69
N TYR A 297 8.22 -1.45 -2.95
CA TYR A 297 9.12 -0.36 -3.33
C TYR A 297 8.70 0.97 -2.70
N TYR A 298 7.42 1.33 -2.76
CA TYR A 298 6.91 2.56 -2.16
C TYR A 298 7.22 2.64 -0.66
N LEU A 299 6.99 1.55 0.06
CA LEU A 299 7.20 1.48 1.51
C LEU A 299 8.68 1.51 1.88
N PHE A 300 9.54 0.81 1.11
CA PHE A 300 10.93 0.56 1.49
C PHE A 300 11.95 1.55 0.90
N ARG A 301 11.62 2.29 -0.18
CA ARG A 301 12.54 3.23 -0.85
C ARG A 301 13.11 4.34 0.04
N SER A 302 12.55 4.54 1.21
CA SER A 302 13.00 5.54 2.20
C SER A 302 12.95 4.96 3.61
N LYS A 303 13.71 5.58 4.53
CA LYS A 303 13.68 5.18 5.95
C LYS A 303 12.26 5.24 6.52
N PRO A 304 11.91 4.37 7.48
CA PRO A 304 10.54 4.26 7.99
C PRO A 304 10.00 5.57 8.57
N MET A 305 10.81 6.34 9.30
CA MET A 305 10.43 7.64 9.89
C MET A 305 10.36 8.80 8.88
N LYS A 306 10.60 8.57 7.59
CA LYS A 306 10.41 9.61 6.58
C LYS A 306 8.93 9.68 6.19
N ALA A 307 8.33 10.87 6.32
CA ALA A 307 6.96 11.11 5.88
C ALA A 307 6.77 10.74 4.40
N LYS A 308 5.66 10.09 4.11
CA LYS A 308 5.26 9.63 2.78
C LYS A 308 3.85 10.14 2.50
N ASP A 309 3.67 10.72 1.34
CA ASP A 309 2.36 11.08 0.81
C ASP A 309 2.07 10.26 -0.44
N PHE A 310 0.94 9.60 -0.49
CA PHE A 310 0.48 8.83 -1.63
C PHE A 310 -0.67 9.56 -2.31
N SER A 311 -0.65 9.57 -3.62
CA SER A 311 -1.77 10.03 -4.44
C SER A 311 -1.97 9.07 -5.60
N PRO A 312 -3.13 8.44 -5.74
CA PRO A 312 -3.43 7.58 -6.89
C PRO A 312 -3.74 8.38 -8.16
N LYS A 313 -3.77 9.72 -8.10
CA LYS A 313 -4.03 10.62 -9.22
C LYS A 313 -2.77 10.83 -10.09
N MET A 314 -2.56 12.04 -10.61
CA MET A 314 -1.41 12.35 -11.48
C MET A 314 -0.04 12.02 -10.86
N PRO A 315 0.21 12.25 -9.56
CA PRO A 315 1.49 11.88 -8.95
C PRO A 315 1.81 10.38 -9.03
N TYR A 316 0.79 9.52 -9.16
CA TYR A 316 0.99 8.09 -9.37
C TYR A 316 1.78 7.79 -10.64
N LEU A 317 1.57 8.53 -11.72
CA LEU A 317 2.31 8.34 -12.97
C LEU A 317 3.81 8.59 -12.80
N ASP A 318 4.20 9.59 -12.02
CA ASP A 318 5.61 9.87 -11.75
C ASP A 318 6.22 8.80 -10.82
N PHE A 319 5.43 8.30 -9.88
CA PHE A 319 5.84 7.22 -8.99
C PHE A 319 6.06 5.91 -9.75
N ILE A 320 5.11 5.50 -10.61
CA ILE A 320 5.21 4.23 -11.33
C ILE A 320 6.31 4.28 -12.41
N ASP A 321 6.55 5.45 -13.04
CA ASP A 321 7.70 5.64 -13.94
C ASP A 321 9.04 5.44 -13.18
N GLN A 322 9.13 5.90 -11.92
CA GLN A 322 10.32 5.68 -11.08
C GLN A 322 10.49 4.20 -10.70
N PHE A 323 9.40 3.51 -10.38
CA PHE A 323 9.43 2.08 -10.10
C PHE A 323 9.87 1.30 -11.34
N ASP A 324 9.26 1.54 -12.49
CA ASP A 324 9.60 0.90 -13.77
C ASP A 324 11.10 1.09 -14.12
N LYS A 325 11.64 2.29 -13.84
CA LYS A 325 13.07 2.56 -14.02
C LYS A 325 13.96 1.74 -13.10
N VAL A 326 13.60 1.65 -11.82
CA VAL A 326 14.36 0.88 -10.82
C VAL A 326 14.34 -0.61 -11.18
N GLU A 327 13.21 -1.15 -11.61
CA GLU A 327 13.06 -2.52 -12.10
C GLU A 327 13.95 -2.76 -13.33
N LYS A 328 13.90 -1.90 -14.34
CA LYS A 328 14.73 -2.02 -15.54
C LYS A 328 16.23 -1.97 -15.24
N VAL A 329 16.66 -1.11 -14.33
CA VAL A 329 18.07 -1.05 -13.88
C VAL A 329 18.48 -2.33 -13.18
N PHE A 330 17.62 -2.91 -12.36
CA PHE A 330 17.90 -4.16 -11.68
C PHE A 330 18.15 -5.33 -12.64
N TYR A 331 17.40 -5.36 -13.75
CA TYR A 331 17.52 -6.39 -14.80
C TYR A 331 18.45 -6.01 -15.98
N ASP A 332 19.28 -4.97 -15.83
CA ASP A 332 20.25 -4.49 -16.85
C ASP A 332 19.62 -4.02 -18.18
N GLU A 333 18.34 -3.68 -18.16
CA GLU A 333 17.61 -3.14 -19.32
C GLU A 333 17.84 -1.64 -19.54
N GLU A 334 18.16 -0.92 -18.46
CA GLU A 334 18.43 0.51 -18.49
C GLU A 334 19.64 0.84 -17.59
N GLU A 335 20.43 1.82 -17.98
CA GLU A 335 21.53 2.31 -17.15
C GLU A 335 21.03 3.30 -16.10
N ALA A 336 21.56 3.16 -14.88
CA ALA A 336 21.31 4.14 -13.84
C ALA A 336 22.09 5.45 -14.12
N PRO A 337 21.61 6.62 -13.66
CA PRO A 337 22.28 7.90 -13.88
C PRO A 337 23.69 7.98 -13.28
N SER A 338 24.02 7.15 -12.30
CA SER A 338 25.32 7.08 -11.65
C SER A 338 25.51 5.74 -10.93
N GLU A 339 26.77 5.33 -10.68
CA GLU A 339 27.10 4.12 -9.89
C GLU A 339 26.44 4.12 -8.50
N LYS A 340 26.29 5.29 -7.89
CA LYS A 340 25.63 5.43 -6.58
C LYS A 340 24.14 5.14 -6.68
N GLU A 341 23.48 5.59 -7.73
CA GLU A 341 22.06 5.31 -7.98
C GLU A 341 21.84 3.87 -8.41
N ASP A 342 22.72 3.31 -9.23
CA ASP A 342 22.69 1.90 -9.61
C ASP A 342 22.66 1.01 -8.38
N LYS A 343 23.65 1.16 -7.51
CA LYS A 343 23.70 0.39 -6.26
C LYS A 343 22.44 0.57 -5.41
N LYS A 344 21.94 1.81 -5.29
CA LYS A 344 20.72 2.11 -4.52
C LYS A 344 19.49 1.47 -5.14
N PHE A 345 19.32 1.52 -6.45
CA PHE A 345 18.18 0.95 -7.15
C PHE A 345 18.13 -0.56 -7.01
N ARG A 346 19.29 -1.22 -7.19
CA ARG A 346 19.41 -2.67 -7.02
C ARG A 346 19.11 -3.10 -5.58
N GLU A 347 19.68 -2.42 -4.57
CA GLU A 347 19.41 -2.70 -3.16
C GLU A 347 17.92 -2.56 -2.81
N ILE A 348 17.23 -1.54 -3.33
CA ILE A 348 15.81 -1.34 -3.04
C ILE A 348 14.95 -2.37 -3.76
N TYR A 349 15.22 -2.64 -5.04
CA TYR A 349 14.44 -3.61 -5.80
C TYR A 349 14.62 -5.03 -5.28
N GLU A 350 15.83 -5.42 -4.90
CA GLU A 350 16.11 -6.71 -4.24
C GLU A 350 15.22 -6.97 -3.02
N ILE A 351 14.94 -5.91 -2.23
CA ILE A 351 14.07 -6.02 -1.06
C ILE A 351 12.58 -5.98 -1.46
N ALA A 352 12.24 -5.23 -2.49
CA ALA A 352 10.86 -5.03 -2.93
C ALA A 352 10.32 -6.20 -3.77
N GLN A 353 11.19 -6.94 -4.48
CA GLN A 353 10.79 -8.05 -5.33
C GLN A 353 10.15 -9.19 -4.52
N ILE A 354 9.20 -9.86 -5.15
CA ILE A 354 8.48 -10.99 -4.55
C ILE A 354 9.11 -12.28 -5.04
N ASN A 355 9.25 -12.44 -6.34
CA ASN A 355 9.77 -13.65 -6.99
C ASN A 355 11.26 -13.50 -7.30
N VAL A 356 12.10 -13.99 -6.40
CA VAL A 356 13.56 -13.91 -6.55
C VAL A 356 14.04 -14.88 -7.63
N GLY A 357 14.85 -14.37 -8.57
CA GLY A 357 15.46 -15.17 -9.64
C GLY A 357 14.58 -15.35 -10.89
N GLU A 358 13.39 -14.78 -10.91
CA GLU A 358 12.55 -14.72 -12.11
C GLU A 358 13.10 -13.70 -13.13
N PRO A 359 12.86 -13.91 -14.43
CA PRO A 359 13.25 -12.95 -15.47
C PRO A 359 12.48 -11.63 -15.34
N LEU A 360 12.96 -10.60 -16.06
CA LEU A 360 12.24 -9.32 -16.13
C LEU A 360 10.77 -9.54 -16.51
N PRO A 361 9.81 -9.07 -15.70
CA PRO A 361 8.40 -9.14 -16.05
C PRO A 361 8.07 -8.23 -17.25
N PHE A 362 7.15 -8.68 -18.10
CA PHE A 362 6.72 -7.87 -19.23
C PHE A 362 5.74 -6.78 -18.80
N ARG A 363 6.28 -5.66 -18.36
CA ARG A 363 5.56 -4.47 -17.90
C ARG A 363 5.93 -3.24 -18.75
N PRO A 364 5.25 -2.99 -19.88
CA PRO A 364 5.48 -1.78 -20.66
C PRO A 364 5.23 -0.50 -19.86
N PRO A 365 5.83 0.67 -20.26
CA PRO A 365 5.72 1.91 -19.52
C PRO A 365 4.27 2.33 -19.31
N PHE A 366 3.86 2.47 -18.04
CA PHE A 366 2.47 2.75 -17.64
C PHE A 366 1.92 4.01 -18.32
N ARG A 367 2.68 5.10 -18.24
CA ARG A 367 2.29 6.40 -18.82
C ARG A 367 2.07 6.33 -20.34
N PHE A 368 2.83 5.50 -21.03
CA PHE A 368 2.65 5.30 -22.46
C PHE A 368 1.39 4.45 -22.73
N LEU A 369 1.19 3.39 -21.94
CA LEU A 369 -0.01 2.56 -22.02
C LEU A 369 -1.31 3.34 -21.79
N VAL A 370 -1.29 4.40 -20.95
CA VAL A 370 -2.45 5.29 -20.78
C VAL A 370 -2.95 5.86 -22.10
N ASN A 371 -2.03 6.18 -23.03
CA ASN A 371 -2.41 6.66 -24.37
C ASN A 371 -2.76 5.52 -25.31
N ALA A 372 -1.96 4.46 -25.32
CA ALA A 372 -2.15 3.31 -26.22
C ALA A 372 -3.49 2.61 -25.95
N TYR A 373 -3.88 2.46 -24.68
CA TYR A 373 -5.17 1.90 -24.29
C TYR A 373 -6.36 2.74 -24.79
N GLN A 374 -6.27 4.07 -24.70
CA GLN A 374 -7.34 4.95 -25.19
C GLN A 374 -7.50 4.93 -26.72
N ILE A 375 -6.48 4.45 -27.45
CA ILE A 375 -6.50 4.28 -28.92
C ILE A 375 -7.01 2.88 -29.29
N ALA A 376 -6.57 1.85 -28.59
CA ALA A 376 -6.80 0.45 -29.00
C ALA A 376 -7.85 -0.29 -28.16
N GLY A 377 -8.26 0.26 -26.99
CA GLY A 377 -9.16 -0.42 -26.06
C GLY A 377 -8.51 -1.68 -25.46
N ASP A 378 -9.28 -2.74 -25.33
CA ASP A 378 -8.83 -4.02 -24.75
C ASP A 378 -8.07 -4.91 -25.76
N ASP A 379 -7.72 -4.40 -26.95
CA ASP A 379 -6.98 -5.13 -27.99
C ASP A 379 -5.46 -5.14 -27.69
N LEU A 380 -5.01 -6.17 -26.99
CA LEU A 380 -3.62 -6.34 -26.56
C LEU A 380 -2.63 -6.40 -27.72
N GLU A 381 -2.99 -7.04 -28.84
CA GLU A 381 -2.11 -7.14 -30.02
C GLU A 381 -1.92 -5.76 -30.67
N LYS A 382 -3.01 -5.00 -30.81
CA LYS A 382 -2.96 -3.62 -31.32
C LYS A 382 -2.15 -2.72 -30.39
N ILE A 383 -2.30 -2.83 -29.04
CA ILE A 383 -1.48 -2.09 -28.08
C ILE A 383 0.00 -2.47 -28.23
N PHE A 384 0.31 -3.76 -28.35
CA PHE A 384 1.70 -4.24 -28.56
C PHE A 384 2.32 -3.65 -29.84
N GLY A 385 1.57 -3.63 -30.95
CA GLY A 385 1.99 -2.98 -32.18
C GLY A 385 2.26 -1.47 -32.01
N ILE A 386 1.45 -0.78 -31.20
CA ILE A 386 1.67 0.63 -30.85
C ILE A 386 2.97 0.80 -30.03
N LEU A 387 3.20 -0.06 -29.04
CA LEU A 387 4.44 -0.05 -28.23
C LEU A 387 5.68 -0.24 -29.13
N LYS A 388 5.62 -1.20 -30.04
CA LYS A 388 6.73 -1.53 -30.95
C LYS A 388 7.06 -0.35 -31.89
N ARG A 389 6.05 0.24 -32.56
CA ARG A 389 6.23 1.41 -33.43
C ARG A 389 6.78 2.65 -32.74
N ASN A 390 6.57 2.77 -31.43
CA ASN A 390 7.06 3.89 -30.63
C ASN A 390 8.32 3.56 -29.80
N SER A 391 8.98 2.43 -30.08
CA SER A 391 10.20 2.00 -29.37
C SER A 391 10.05 1.96 -27.84
N GLN A 392 8.87 1.49 -27.37
CA GLN A 392 8.54 1.42 -25.96
C GLN A 392 8.81 0.05 -25.33
N LEU A 393 9.29 -0.91 -26.12
CA LEU A 393 9.70 -2.22 -25.64
C LEU A 393 11.14 -2.16 -25.12
N THR A 394 11.44 -2.90 -24.04
CA THR A 394 12.80 -3.04 -23.53
C THR A 394 13.62 -3.98 -24.41
N LYS A 395 14.95 -4.01 -24.20
CA LYS A 395 15.90 -4.86 -24.99
C LYS A 395 15.45 -6.32 -25.05
N SER A 396 14.95 -6.85 -23.94
CA SER A 396 14.46 -8.24 -23.87
C SER A 396 13.21 -8.50 -24.73
N PHE A 397 12.46 -7.45 -25.11
CA PHE A 397 11.18 -7.58 -25.83
C PHE A 397 11.15 -6.89 -27.18
N GLU A 398 12.11 -6.02 -27.52
CA GLU A 398 12.11 -5.22 -28.75
C GLU A 398 12.06 -6.05 -30.05
N ASN A 399 12.66 -7.25 -30.02
CA ASN A 399 12.71 -8.15 -31.17
C ASN A 399 11.60 -9.21 -31.19
N LYS A 400 10.69 -9.21 -30.18
CA LYS A 400 9.56 -10.12 -30.13
C LYS A 400 8.39 -9.61 -30.99
N GLU A 401 7.62 -10.55 -31.53
CA GLU A 401 6.27 -10.30 -31.99
C GLU A 401 5.27 -10.65 -30.89
N PHE A 402 4.02 -10.19 -31.00
CA PHE A 402 3.00 -10.47 -30.00
C PHE A 402 2.79 -11.98 -29.81
N SER A 403 2.86 -12.76 -30.89
CA SER A 403 2.77 -14.23 -30.88
C SER A 403 3.93 -14.93 -30.17
N ASP A 404 5.04 -14.24 -29.94
CA ASP A 404 6.24 -14.80 -29.29
C ASP A 404 6.19 -14.67 -27.75
N LEU A 405 5.19 -13.98 -27.23
CA LEU A 405 4.99 -13.84 -25.80
C LEU A 405 4.58 -15.17 -25.17
N THR A 406 5.27 -15.56 -24.11
CA THR A 406 4.88 -16.71 -23.28
C THR A 406 3.56 -16.44 -22.55
N GLU A 407 2.92 -17.48 -22.03
CA GLU A 407 1.68 -17.33 -21.23
C GLU A 407 1.90 -16.43 -20.02
N ALA A 408 3.05 -16.56 -19.34
CA ALA A 408 3.40 -15.72 -18.19
C ALA A 408 3.58 -14.25 -18.58
N GLU A 409 4.35 -13.97 -19.65
CA GLU A 409 4.53 -12.62 -20.18
C GLU A 409 3.19 -11.99 -20.62
N LEU A 410 2.33 -12.77 -21.27
CA LEU A 410 1.02 -12.31 -21.70
C LEU A 410 0.10 -12.02 -20.49
N ALA A 411 0.18 -12.82 -19.42
CA ALA A 411 -0.57 -12.58 -18.19
C ALA A 411 -0.11 -11.28 -17.51
N GLN A 412 1.20 -11.06 -17.37
CA GLN A 412 1.78 -9.83 -16.81
C GLN A 412 1.42 -8.59 -17.65
N TYR A 413 1.45 -8.74 -18.98
CA TYR A 413 1.06 -7.68 -19.90
C TYR A 413 -0.42 -7.32 -19.76
N ARG A 414 -1.29 -8.31 -19.69
CA ARG A 414 -2.73 -8.12 -19.48
C ARG A 414 -3.00 -7.41 -18.15
N GLU A 415 -2.40 -7.89 -17.06
CA GLU A 415 -2.49 -7.24 -15.76
C GLU A 415 -2.09 -5.76 -15.82
N ARG A 416 -0.97 -5.46 -16.50
CA ARG A 416 -0.49 -4.07 -16.67
C ARG A 416 -1.48 -3.21 -17.44
N VAL A 417 -2.12 -3.74 -18.48
CA VAL A 417 -3.17 -3.04 -19.24
C VAL A 417 -4.44 -2.86 -18.42
N ASP A 418 -4.84 -3.87 -17.64
CA ASP A 418 -5.98 -3.79 -16.72
C ASP A 418 -5.74 -2.74 -15.61
N ASN A 419 -4.53 -2.64 -15.09
CA ASN A 419 -4.15 -1.58 -14.15
C ASN A 419 -4.32 -0.18 -14.78
N VAL A 420 -3.90 -0.01 -16.03
CA VAL A 420 -4.07 1.26 -16.75
C VAL A 420 -5.55 1.58 -16.96
N LYS A 421 -6.35 0.61 -17.37
CA LYS A 421 -7.80 0.75 -17.54
C LYS A 421 -8.46 1.20 -16.25
N TYR A 422 -8.19 0.49 -15.14
CA TYR A 422 -8.73 0.81 -13.84
C TYR A 422 -8.31 2.21 -13.37
N TRP A 423 -7.03 2.56 -13.53
CA TRP A 423 -6.52 3.89 -13.19
C TRP A 423 -7.21 4.98 -14.00
N LEU A 424 -7.38 4.78 -15.33
CA LEU A 424 -8.10 5.71 -16.20
C LEU A 424 -9.53 5.91 -15.72
N ASP A 425 -10.24 4.85 -15.40
CA ASP A 425 -11.65 4.92 -15.04
C ASP A 425 -11.86 5.59 -13.68
N THR A 426 -10.98 5.30 -12.70
CA THR A 426 -11.17 5.65 -11.30
C THR A 426 -10.44 6.93 -10.89
N TYR A 427 -9.18 7.12 -11.31
CA TYR A 427 -8.29 8.16 -10.77
C TYR A 427 -7.85 9.23 -11.76
N ALA A 428 -7.88 8.93 -13.06
CA ALA A 428 -7.41 9.87 -14.06
C ALA A 428 -8.30 11.13 -14.15
N PRO A 429 -7.70 12.34 -14.11
CA PRO A 429 -8.46 13.56 -14.33
C PRO A 429 -8.99 13.65 -15.76
N LYS A 430 -10.08 14.39 -15.95
CA LYS A 430 -10.76 14.50 -17.25
C LYS A 430 -9.85 14.94 -18.41
N PHE A 431 -8.84 15.77 -18.14
CA PHE A 431 -7.95 16.27 -19.19
C PHE A 431 -6.97 15.21 -19.72
N VAL A 432 -6.79 14.08 -19.03
CA VAL A 432 -5.99 12.94 -19.50
C VAL A 432 -6.79 12.07 -20.47
N LYS A 433 -8.12 12.07 -20.32
CA LYS A 433 -9.03 11.23 -21.09
C LYS A 433 -9.31 11.85 -22.46
N PHE A 434 -9.21 11.04 -23.51
CA PHE A 434 -9.56 11.44 -24.87
C PHE A 434 -10.21 10.29 -25.64
N GLN A 435 -10.81 10.62 -26.79
CA GLN A 435 -11.36 9.64 -27.72
C GLN A 435 -11.03 10.04 -29.14
N VAL A 436 -10.45 9.11 -29.89
CA VAL A 436 -10.19 9.29 -31.32
C VAL A 436 -11.53 9.32 -32.07
N GLN A 437 -11.74 10.36 -32.89
CA GLN A 437 -12.97 10.57 -33.66
C GLN A 437 -12.86 9.82 -35.00
N GLU A 438 -12.96 8.50 -34.98
CA GLU A 438 -12.73 7.67 -36.19
C GLU A 438 -13.82 7.84 -37.24
N LYS A 439 -15.08 8.05 -36.87
CA LYS A 439 -16.26 7.99 -37.74
C LYS A 439 -16.62 9.32 -38.41
N SER A 440 -16.08 10.43 -37.97
CA SER A 440 -16.43 11.75 -38.47
C SER A 440 -15.30 12.76 -38.28
N ILE A 441 -15.19 13.70 -39.19
CA ILE A 441 -14.25 14.83 -39.05
C ILE A 441 -14.86 15.84 -38.10
N PRO A 442 -14.16 16.17 -36.98
CA PRO A 442 -14.66 17.17 -36.02
C PRO A 442 -14.80 18.56 -36.67
N LYS A 443 -15.95 19.19 -36.46
CA LYS A 443 -16.23 20.53 -37.00
C LYS A 443 -15.69 21.65 -36.09
N LEU A 444 -14.38 21.72 -35.92
CA LEU A 444 -13.74 22.80 -35.17
C LEU A 444 -13.03 23.77 -36.13
N PRO A 445 -13.18 25.09 -35.93
CA PRO A 445 -12.58 26.07 -36.84
C PRO A 445 -11.04 25.98 -36.81
N LEU A 446 -10.42 25.99 -37.97
CA LEU A 446 -8.99 26.10 -38.22
C LEU A 446 -8.71 27.45 -38.89
N THR A 447 -7.49 27.98 -38.70
CA THR A 447 -6.99 29.10 -39.50
C THR A 447 -6.35 28.57 -40.79
N GLU A 448 -6.15 29.44 -41.78
CA GLU A 448 -5.49 29.06 -43.03
C GLU A 448 -4.07 28.47 -42.78
N GLU A 449 -3.33 29.06 -41.86
CA GLU A 449 -1.99 28.57 -41.48
C GLU A 449 -2.07 27.19 -40.80
N GLN A 450 -3.10 26.95 -40.01
CA GLN A 450 -3.34 25.63 -39.39
C GLN A 450 -3.68 24.58 -40.47
N ASP A 451 -4.47 24.95 -41.45
CA ASP A 451 -4.83 24.07 -42.57
C ASP A 451 -3.60 23.72 -43.42
N GLN A 452 -2.77 24.72 -43.74
CA GLN A 452 -1.53 24.50 -44.48
C GLN A 452 -0.57 23.57 -43.71
N PHE A 453 -0.41 23.80 -42.41
CA PHE A 453 0.39 22.94 -41.54
C PHE A 453 -0.07 21.49 -41.57
N LEU A 454 -1.37 21.25 -41.48
CA LEU A 454 -1.94 19.89 -41.49
C LEU A 454 -1.72 19.22 -42.86
N SER A 455 -1.82 19.96 -43.96
CA SER A 455 -1.55 19.44 -45.33
C SER A 455 -0.08 19.03 -45.50
N ASP A 456 0.84 19.93 -45.12
CA ASP A 456 2.28 19.65 -45.20
C ASP A 456 2.71 18.49 -44.30
N LEU A 457 2.11 18.40 -43.11
CA LEU A 457 2.33 17.30 -42.20
C LEU A 457 1.79 15.97 -42.73
N ALA A 458 0.62 15.99 -43.37
CA ALA A 458 0.07 14.79 -44.05
C ALA A 458 0.98 14.29 -45.15
N ASP A 459 1.48 15.20 -46.02
CA ASP A 459 2.39 14.86 -47.10
C ASP A 459 3.74 14.31 -46.58
N LEU A 460 4.24 14.89 -45.48
CA LEU A 460 5.45 14.40 -44.83
C LEU A 460 5.25 12.96 -44.27
N ILE A 461 4.15 12.71 -43.55
CA ILE A 461 3.85 11.39 -42.99
C ILE A 461 3.61 10.36 -44.08
N ASP A 462 2.94 10.74 -45.16
CA ASP A 462 2.64 9.86 -46.29
C ASP A 462 3.92 9.34 -46.98
N THR A 463 4.90 10.23 -47.17
CA THR A 463 6.11 9.98 -47.97
C THR A 463 7.32 9.53 -47.14
N THR A 464 7.25 9.63 -45.81
CA THR A 464 8.39 9.34 -44.93
C THR A 464 8.03 8.26 -43.91
N GLU A 465 8.95 7.32 -43.69
CA GLU A 465 8.91 6.41 -42.54
C GLU A 465 9.78 6.99 -41.44
N PHE A 466 9.25 7.05 -40.20
CA PHE A 466 9.94 7.57 -39.03
C PHE A 466 10.38 6.43 -38.13
N SER A 467 11.63 6.46 -37.68
CA SER A 467 12.20 5.45 -36.80
C SER A 467 11.66 5.56 -35.39
N ASP A 468 11.36 6.79 -34.91
CA ASP A 468 10.84 7.08 -33.60
C ASP A 468 10.05 8.41 -33.56
N ALA A 469 9.46 8.67 -32.38
CA ALA A 469 8.69 9.87 -32.17
C ALA A 469 9.52 11.16 -32.11
N THR A 470 10.82 11.07 -31.85
CA THR A 470 11.72 12.25 -31.85
C THR A 470 11.95 12.75 -33.25
N GLU A 471 12.18 11.85 -34.19
CA GLU A 471 12.37 12.19 -35.60
C GLU A 471 11.13 12.89 -36.17
N LEU A 472 9.94 12.33 -35.93
CA LEU A 472 8.69 12.99 -36.34
C LEU A 472 8.50 14.35 -35.67
N HIS A 473 8.78 14.44 -34.37
CA HIS A 473 8.68 15.69 -33.62
C HIS A 473 9.55 16.79 -34.22
N ASP A 474 10.83 16.50 -34.52
CA ASP A 474 11.76 17.46 -35.11
C ASP A 474 11.31 17.87 -36.52
N ALA A 475 10.78 16.94 -37.29
CA ALA A 475 10.24 17.24 -38.62
C ALA A 475 8.99 18.15 -38.53
N MET A 476 8.10 17.92 -37.55
CA MET A 476 6.95 18.80 -37.30
C MET A 476 7.38 20.24 -36.93
N TYR A 477 8.42 20.40 -36.12
CA TYR A 477 8.94 21.71 -35.75
C TYR A 477 9.54 22.45 -36.96
N LYS A 478 10.24 21.75 -37.89
CA LYS A 478 10.74 22.35 -39.12
C LYS A 478 9.63 22.91 -39.99
N ILE A 479 8.49 22.19 -40.13
CA ILE A 479 7.32 22.70 -40.87
C ILE A 479 6.78 23.96 -40.20
N LEU A 480 6.59 23.91 -38.86
CA LEU A 480 6.07 25.04 -38.09
C LEU A 480 6.96 26.30 -38.22
N GLU A 481 8.27 26.14 -38.10
CA GLU A 481 9.25 27.22 -38.31
C GLU A 481 9.20 27.78 -39.70
N GLY A 482 9.17 26.91 -40.73
CA GLY A 482 9.08 27.33 -42.13
C GLY A 482 7.82 28.14 -42.46
N GLN A 483 6.73 27.89 -41.77
CA GLN A 483 5.45 28.61 -41.89
C GLN A 483 5.29 29.80 -40.92
N GLY A 484 6.21 29.97 -39.98
CA GLY A 484 6.09 30.98 -38.93
C GLY A 484 4.91 30.73 -37.94
N LEU A 485 4.38 29.48 -37.91
CA LEU A 485 3.27 29.09 -37.06
C LEU A 485 3.78 28.70 -35.67
N LYS A 486 3.19 29.27 -34.63
CA LYS A 486 3.55 28.91 -33.25
C LYS A 486 3.23 27.43 -32.98
N PRO A 487 4.18 26.64 -32.37
CA PRO A 487 4.00 25.20 -32.13
C PRO A 487 2.68 24.84 -31.46
N GLN A 488 2.27 25.63 -30.46
CA GLN A 488 0.99 25.44 -29.78
C GLN A 488 -0.22 25.48 -30.74
N LYS A 489 -0.18 26.32 -31.78
CA LYS A 489 -1.27 26.45 -32.76
C LYS A 489 -1.30 25.25 -33.72
N GLY A 490 -0.13 24.78 -34.15
CA GLY A 490 -0.01 23.59 -34.98
C GLY A 490 -0.48 22.34 -34.26
N PHE A 491 -0.02 22.13 -33.02
CA PHE A 491 -0.48 20.97 -32.22
C PHE A 491 -1.97 21.02 -31.92
N GLN A 492 -2.54 22.21 -31.65
CA GLN A 492 -4.00 22.37 -31.51
C GLN A 492 -4.76 21.94 -32.78
N ALA A 493 -4.20 22.18 -33.98
CA ALA A 493 -4.82 21.77 -35.23
C ALA A 493 -4.92 20.23 -35.32
N ILE A 494 -3.84 19.51 -34.98
CA ILE A 494 -3.82 18.04 -34.92
C ILE A 494 -4.94 17.52 -34.00
N TYR A 495 -4.98 18.01 -32.75
CA TYR A 495 -5.96 17.52 -31.79
C TYR A 495 -7.39 17.87 -32.16
N LYS A 496 -7.62 19.04 -32.78
CA LYS A 496 -8.94 19.40 -33.32
C LYS A 496 -9.40 18.41 -34.39
N MET A 497 -8.50 17.98 -35.26
CA MET A 497 -8.83 17.08 -36.36
C MET A 497 -9.04 15.64 -35.93
N ILE A 498 -8.24 15.15 -34.96
CA ILE A 498 -8.27 13.74 -34.57
C ILE A 498 -9.14 13.50 -33.33
N LEU A 499 -9.12 14.41 -32.36
CA LEU A 499 -9.80 14.26 -31.07
C LEU A 499 -11.05 15.14 -30.89
N GLY A 500 -11.25 16.14 -31.75
CA GLY A 500 -12.32 17.13 -31.58
C GLY A 500 -12.12 18.06 -30.38
N GLN A 501 -10.88 18.23 -29.91
CA GLN A 501 -10.52 19.08 -28.75
C GLN A 501 -9.21 19.85 -29.02
N LYS A 502 -8.86 20.78 -28.11
CA LYS A 502 -7.69 21.66 -28.33
C LYS A 502 -6.39 21.12 -27.74
N GLN A 503 -6.46 20.03 -27.00
CA GLN A 503 -5.34 19.44 -26.27
C GLN A 503 -5.39 17.92 -26.39
N GLY A 504 -4.24 17.26 -26.22
CA GLY A 504 -4.12 15.81 -26.28
C GLY A 504 -2.73 15.33 -25.84
N PRO A 505 -2.41 14.06 -26.06
CA PRO A 505 -1.09 13.48 -25.75
C PRO A 505 0.05 14.15 -26.53
N ARG A 506 1.30 13.75 -26.29
CA ARG A 506 2.44 14.22 -27.08
C ARG A 506 2.22 13.91 -28.58
N ALA A 507 2.16 14.95 -29.41
CA ALA A 507 1.64 14.86 -30.78
C ALA A 507 2.37 13.82 -31.65
N ALA A 508 3.69 13.78 -31.65
CA ALA A 508 4.45 12.84 -32.48
C ALA A 508 4.20 11.38 -32.09
N SER A 509 4.35 11.02 -30.80
CA SER A 509 4.03 9.67 -30.32
C SER A 509 2.57 9.30 -30.55
N PHE A 510 1.66 10.27 -30.40
CA PHE A 510 0.24 10.05 -30.64
C PHE A 510 -0.05 9.72 -32.11
N LEU A 511 0.52 10.48 -33.05
CA LEU A 511 0.36 10.23 -34.49
C LEU A 511 0.94 8.86 -34.90
N LEU A 512 2.13 8.48 -34.39
CA LEU A 512 2.73 7.16 -34.62
C LEU A 512 1.95 6.01 -33.97
N SER A 513 1.14 6.30 -33.00
CA SER A 513 0.28 5.29 -32.34
C SER A 513 -0.99 4.97 -33.15
N LEU A 514 -1.36 5.84 -34.09
CA LEU A 514 -2.53 5.68 -34.96
C LEU A 514 -2.15 4.95 -36.25
N ASP A 515 -3.17 4.50 -36.98
CA ASP A 515 -2.99 3.98 -38.33
C ASP A 515 -2.53 5.10 -39.27
N LYS A 516 -1.47 4.86 -40.04
CA LYS A 516 -0.86 5.85 -40.94
C LYS A 516 -1.86 6.40 -41.96
N ASP A 517 -2.60 5.50 -42.62
CA ASP A 517 -3.58 5.89 -43.63
C ASP A 517 -4.72 6.72 -43.02
N PHE A 518 -5.16 6.33 -41.82
CA PHE A 518 -6.14 7.12 -41.10
C PHE A 518 -5.61 8.53 -40.80
N VAL A 519 -4.37 8.64 -40.30
CA VAL A 519 -3.78 9.95 -39.97
C VAL A 519 -3.69 10.83 -41.20
N VAL A 520 -3.13 10.31 -42.31
CA VAL A 520 -2.97 11.05 -43.58
C VAL A 520 -4.33 11.54 -44.10
N LYS A 521 -5.31 10.64 -44.23
CA LYS A 521 -6.66 11.02 -44.68
C LYS A 521 -7.32 12.04 -43.76
N ARG A 522 -7.18 11.87 -42.45
CA ARG A 522 -7.77 12.76 -41.46
C ARG A 522 -7.16 14.16 -41.49
N LEU A 523 -5.84 14.28 -41.64
CA LEU A 523 -5.16 15.58 -41.76
C LEU A 523 -5.49 16.27 -43.08
N ARG A 524 -5.70 15.51 -44.16
CA ARG A 524 -6.17 16.02 -45.48
C ARG A 524 -7.68 16.30 -45.51
N LYS A 525 -8.42 15.97 -44.44
CA LYS A 525 -9.90 16.10 -44.35
C LYS A 525 -10.65 15.22 -45.37
N GLU A 526 -10.07 14.07 -45.74
CA GLU A 526 -10.62 13.16 -46.74
C GLU A 526 -11.47 12.03 -46.13
N ALA A 527 -11.54 11.91 -44.83
CA ALA A 527 -12.24 10.81 -44.13
C ALA A 527 -13.35 11.29 -43.20
#